data_15c60678241f08d1c4ffbedd298e418d
#
_entry.id   15c60678241f08d1c4ffbedd298e418d
#
_cell.length_a   1.000
_cell.length_b   1.000
_cell.length_c   1.000
_cell.angle_alpha   90.00
_cell.angle_beta   90.00
_cell.angle_gamma   90.00
#
_symmetry.space_group_name_H-M   'P 1'
#
loop_
_entity.id
_entity.type
_entity.pdbx_description
1 polymer ?
#
loop_
_entity_poly.entity_id
_entity_poly.type
_entity_poly.pdbx_seq_one_letter_code
_entity_poly.pdbx_strand_id
1 'polypeptide(L)'
;MSDLLKPSAAAPMVENGTMAGEASEIVLSKHELREVAAFAAACAEVVLAVFEADQPHDSRPRAAINAAWEFARGGERGKSLRDTAWAALEAGKGTDTAAARDAAWAAMSAAGAAYLHPLPKATQVKHILGAGAHAARAAELVAGDDRTVGAGHVEQAVHRATPVVVDVLERFPAAPGGGGRVGELIRMLDTDLRRRPSTQPPCAAMNS
;
A
#
# COMPACT_ATOMS: atom_id res chain seq x y z
N MET A 1 -4.39 65.24 46.80
CA MET A 1 -2.98 64.96 46.59
C MET A 1 -2.97 63.51 46.04
N SER A 2 -3.24 63.29 44.77
CA SER A 2 -2.36 63.44 43.63
C SER A 2 -1.17 62.47 43.70
N ASP A 3 -1.24 61.41 42.92
CA ASP A 3 -0.25 61.14 41.89
C ASP A 3 -0.59 59.78 41.23
N LEU A 4 -1.10 59.79 39.99
CA LEU A 4 -0.40 59.54 38.76
C LEU A 4 0.27 58.13 38.70
N LEU A 5 -0.50 57.16 38.19
CA LEU A 5 0.04 55.93 37.59
C LEU A 5 -0.15 56.00 36.08
N LYS A 6 0.96 56.15 35.35
CA LYS A 6 1.04 56.04 33.93
C LYS A 6 0.83 54.57 33.48
N PRO A 7 0.14 54.30 32.36
CA PRO A 7 0.10 52.97 31.79
C PRO A 7 1.42 52.64 31.06
N SER A 8 1.99 51.50 31.42
CA SER A 8 3.13 50.88 30.74
C SER A 8 2.68 50.37 29.36
N ALA A 9 3.43 50.74 28.36
CA ALA A 9 3.23 50.30 26.99
C ALA A 9 3.43 48.78 26.86
N ALA A 10 2.39 48.07 26.40
CA ALA A 10 2.49 46.69 25.99
C ALA A 10 3.28 46.60 24.69
N ALA A 11 4.36 45.82 24.71
CA ALA A 11 5.11 45.43 23.50
C ALA A 11 4.23 44.54 22.60
N PRO A 12 4.34 44.66 21.26
CA PRO A 12 3.60 43.80 20.35
C PRO A 12 4.12 42.37 20.50
N MET A 13 3.22 41.45 20.82
CA MET A 13 3.47 40.02 20.67
C MET A 13 3.63 39.72 19.19
N VAL A 14 4.85 39.31 18.79
CA VAL A 14 5.12 38.70 17.50
C VAL A 14 4.46 37.33 17.53
N GLU A 15 3.31 37.21 16.89
CA GLU A 15 2.74 35.90 16.53
C GLU A 15 3.70 35.24 15.55
N ASN A 16 4.53 34.32 16.04
CA ASN A 16 5.18 33.33 15.23
C ASN A 16 4.10 32.40 14.66
N GLY A 17 3.46 32.83 13.60
CA GLY A 17 2.68 31.97 12.71
C GLY A 17 3.62 30.95 12.10
N THR A 18 3.78 29.80 12.77
CA THR A 18 4.32 28.60 12.13
C THR A 18 3.31 28.21 11.06
N MET A 19 3.56 28.65 9.83
CA MET A 19 2.89 28.13 8.65
C MET A 19 3.28 26.65 8.59
N ALA A 20 2.43 25.79 9.17
CA ALA A 20 2.45 24.36 8.84
C ALA A 20 2.17 24.30 7.35
N GLY A 21 3.24 24.07 6.56
CA GLY A 21 3.13 23.90 5.13
C GLY A 21 2.08 22.83 4.86
N GLU A 22 0.99 23.18 4.19
CA GLU A 22 0.02 22.22 3.67
C GLU A 22 0.82 21.25 2.82
N ALA A 23 0.92 20.01 3.28
CA ALA A 23 1.59 18.97 2.53
C ALA A 23 0.85 18.83 1.21
N SER A 24 1.49 19.22 0.10
CA SER A 24 0.90 19.22 -1.23
C SER A 24 0.32 17.85 -1.53
N GLU A 25 -0.94 17.81 -1.93
CA GLU A 25 -1.64 16.56 -2.26
C GLU A 25 -0.98 15.87 -3.47
N ILE A 26 -0.80 14.55 -3.39
CA ILE A 26 -0.22 13.75 -4.49
C ILE A 26 -1.28 13.58 -5.58
N VAL A 27 -0.97 13.96 -6.81
CA VAL A 27 -1.88 13.73 -7.94
C VAL A 27 -1.85 12.25 -8.33
N LEU A 28 -3.01 11.59 -8.33
CA LEU A 28 -3.20 10.20 -8.73
C LEU A 28 -4.31 10.12 -9.80
N SER A 29 -3.97 9.59 -10.95
CA SER A 29 -4.93 9.31 -12.01
C SER A 29 -5.66 7.97 -11.79
N LYS A 30 -6.83 7.79 -12.41
CA LYS A 30 -7.53 6.50 -12.42
C LYS A 30 -6.68 5.38 -13.03
N HIS A 31 -5.88 5.69 -14.04
CA HIS A 31 -4.97 4.72 -14.66
C HIS A 31 -3.93 4.20 -13.66
N GLU A 32 -3.28 5.10 -12.94
CA GLU A 32 -2.29 4.74 -11.92
C GLU A 32 -2.90 3.90 -10.78
N LEU A 33 -4.09 4.26 -10.32
CA LEU A 33 -4.79 3.46 -9.31
C LEU A 33 -5.14 2.05 -9.82
N ARG A 34 -5.47 1.90 -11.11
CA ARG A 34 -5.72 0.61 -11.75
C ARG A 34 -4.46 -0.24 -11.86
N GLU A 35 -3.33 0.36 -12.21
CA GLU A 35 -2.03 -0.30 -12.24
C GLU A 35 -1.61 -0.80 -10.84
N VAL A 36 -1.80 0.01 -9.82
CA VAL A 36 -1.54 -0.39 -8.42
C VAL A 36 -2.45 -1.54 -8.00
N ALA A 37 -3.74 -1.48 -8.36
CA ALA A 37 -4.68 -2.56 -8.05
C ALA A 37 -4.36 -3.86 -8.80
N ALA A 38 -3.95 -3.78 -10.07
CA ALA A 38 -3.50 -4.93 -10.86
C ALA A 38 -2.26 -5.60 -10.24
N PHE A 39 -1.28 -4.80 -9.86
CA PHE A 39 -0.08 -5.28 -9.16
C PHE A 39 -0.43 -5.99 -7.85
N ALA A 40 -1.27 -5.36 -7.02
CA ALA A 40 -1.68 -5.92 -5.75
C ALA A 40 -2.48 -7.23 -5.91
N ALA A 41 -3.40 -7.29 -6.90
CA ALA A 41 -4.16 -8.49 -7.22
C ALA A 41 -3.26 -9.64 -7.69
N ALA A 42 -2.32 -9.35 -8.58
CA ALA A 42 -1.35 -10.35 -9.07
C ALA A 42 -0.46 -10.91 -7.95
N CYS A 43 -0.09 -10.09 -6.96
CA CYS A 43 0.64 -10.55 -5.78
C CYS A 43 -0.22 -11.45 -4.88
N ALA A 44 -1.48 -11.07 -4.62
CA ALA A 44 -2.37 -11.83 -3.75
C ALA A 44 -2.78 -13.19 -4.35
N GLU A 45 -2.97 -13.25 -5.66
CA GLU A 45 -3.40 -14.46 -6.38
C GLU A 45 -2.42 -15.63 -6.22
N VAL A 46 -1.12 -15.35 -6.09
CA VAL A 46 -0.07 -16.36 -5.93
C VAL A 46 -0.25 -17.25 -4.71
N VAL A 47 -0.84 -16.70 -3.64
CA VAL A 47 -1.00 -17.41 -2.36
C VAL A 47 -2.46 -17.73 -2.03
N LEU A 48 -3.39 -17.46 -2.94
CA LEU A 48 -4.81 -17.70 -2.70
C LEU A 48 -5.10 -19.18 -2.37
N ALA A 49 -4.40 -20.10 -3.06
CA ALA A 49 -4.54 -21.53 -2.81
C ALA A 49 -4.20 -21.94 -1.36
N VAL A 50 -3.36 -21.18 -0.66
CA VAL A 50 -3.03 -21.41 0.76
C VAL A 50 -4.28 -21.21 1.64
N PHE A 51 -5.05 -20.16 1.36
CA PHE A 51 -6.31 -19.93 2.05
C PHE A 51 -7.37 -20.97 1.68
N GLU A 52 -7.50 -21.29 0.39
CA GLU A 52 -8.52 -22.23 -0.09
C GLU A 52 -8.28 -23.67 0.36
N ALA A 53 -7.04 -24.05 0.65
CA ALA A 53 -6.72 -25.33 1.26
C ALA A 53 -7.16 -25.40 2.73
N ASP A 54 -7.09 -24.30 3.47
CA ASP A 54 -7.52 -24.17 4.87
C ASP A 54 -9.04 -24.00 4.98
N GLN A 55 -9.66 -23.24 4.07
CA GLN A 55 -11.06 -22.87 4.06
C GLN A 55 -11.71 -23.11 2.67
N PRO A 56 -11.92 -24.37 2.24
CA PRO A 56 -12.30 -24.70 0.85
C PRO A 56 -13.72 -24.23 0.47
N HIS A 57 -14.55 -23.87 1.44
CA HIS A 57 -15.92 -23.38 1.19
C HIS A 57 -16.05 -21.86 1.34
N ASP A 58 -14.97 -21.14 1.64
CA ASP A 58 -14.97 -19.69 1.83
C ASP A 58 -14.37 -18.98 0.62
N SER A 59 -15.22 -18.40 -0.21
CA SER A 59 -14.81 -17.68 -1.43
C SER A 59 -14.50 -16.19 -1.23
N ARG A 60 -14.58 -15.66 0.01
CA ARG A 60 -14.43 -14.23 0.27
C ARG A 60 -13.08 -13.65 -0.20
N PRO A 61 -11.91 -14.29 0.02
CA PRO A 61 -10.64 -13.77 -0.50
C PRO A 61 -10.58 -13.80 -2.02
N ARG A 62 -11.09 -14.85 -2.66
CA ARG A 62 -11.19 -14.90 -4.13
C ARG A 62 -12.07 -13.77 -4.67
N ALA A 63 -13.20 -13.50 -4.03
CA ALA A 63 -14.08 -12.39 -4.42
C ALA A 63 -13.37 -11.03 -4.32
N ALA A 64 -12.53 -10.82 -3.30
CA ALA A 64 -11.75 -9.59 -3.15
C ALA A 64 -10.70 -9.42 -4.26
N ILE A 65 -9.98 -10.49 -4.62
CA ILE A 65 -9.03 -10.47 -5.74
C ILE A 65 -9.74 -10.20 -7.06
N ASN A 66 -10.88 -10.86 -7.30
CA ASN A 66 -11.69 -10.64 -8.51
C ASN A 66 -12.18 -9.20 -8.61
N ALA A 67 -12.63 -8.59 -7.52
CA ALA A 67 -13.04 -7.20 -7.49
C ALA A 67 -11.87 -6.24 -7.78
N ALA A 68 -10.66 -6.53 -7.27
CA ALA A 68 -9.46 -5.78 -7.60
C ALA A 68 -9.12 -5.88 -9.10
N TRP A 69 -9.21 -7.06 -9.70
CA TRP A 69 -9.03 -7.25 -11.12
C TRP A 69 -10.10 -6.55 -11.97
N GLU A 70 -11.37 -6.58 -11.54
CA GLU A 70 -12.45 -5.86 -12.21
C GLU A 70 -12.16 -4.36 -12.26
N PHE A 71 -11.76 -3.77 -11.12
CA PHE A 71 -11.35 -2.37 -11.07
C PHE A 71 -10.15 -2.09 -11.98
N ALA A 72 -9.13 -2.94 -11.96
CA ALA A 72 -7.93 -2.80 -12.79
C ALA A 72 -8.26 -2.80 -14.29
N ARG A 73 -9.25 -3.60 -14.72
CA ARG A 73 -9.69 -3.70 -16.13
C ARG A 73 -10.67 -2.61 -16.55
N GLY A 74 -10.97 -1.64 -15.72
CA GLY A 74 -11.81 -0.51 -16.10
C GLY A 74 -13.09 -0.34 -15.28
N GLY A 75 -13.40 -1.27 -14.38
CA GLY A 75 -14.52 -1.17 -13.47
C GLY A 75 -14.45 0.09 -12.57
N GLU A 76 -15.58 0.43 -11.96
CA GLU A 76 -15.66 1.59 -11.10
C GLU A 76 -15.32 1.24 -9.64
N ARG A 77 -14.72 2.21 -8.93
CA ARG A 77 -14.45 2.11 -7.50
C ARG A 77 -15.74 2.32 -6.72
N GLY A 78 -16.37 1.25 -6.29
CA GLY A 78 -17.68 1.28 -5.64
C GLY A 78 -17.73 0.57 -4.30
N LYS A 79 -18.94 0.54 -3.71
CA LYS A 79 -19.21 -0.12 -2.42
C LYS A 79 -18.81 -1.60 -2.44
N SER A 80 -19.09 -2.32 -3.53
CA SER A 80 -18.78 -3.75 -3.68
C SER A 80 -17.29 -4.05 -3.44
N LEU A 81 -16.38 -3.25 -4.02
CA LEU A 81 -14.93 -3.42 -3.85
C LEU A 81 -14.51 -3.24 -2.37
N ARG A 82 -15.13 -2.31 -1.65
CA ARG A 82 -14.88 -2.12 -0.21
C ARG A 82 -15.44 -3.27 0.62
N ASP A 83 -16.63 -3.71 0.31
CA ASP A 83 -17.29 -4.81 1.03
C ASP A 83 -16.51 -6.12 0.88
N THR A 84 -15.98 -6.41 -0.31
CA THR A 84 -15.12 -7.60 -0.52
C THR A 84 -13.80 -7.51 0.22
N ALA A 85 -13.19 -6.32 0.32
CA ALA A 85 -11.98 -6.13 1.15
C ALA A 85 -12.26 -6.44 2.62
N TRP A 86 -13.36 -5.91 3.18
CA TRP A 86 -13.76 -6.21 4.56
C TRP A 86 -14.10 -7.69 4.76
N ALA A 87 -14.79 -8.31 3.80
CA ALA A 87 -15.11 -9.73 3.86
C ALA A 87 -13.85 -10.61 3.88
N ALA A 88 -12.84 -10.28 3.07
CA ALA A 88 -11.55 -10.98 3.07
C ALA A 88 -10.77 -10.77 4.39
N LEU A 89 -10.82 -9.57 4.98
CA LEU A 89 -10.25 -9.32 6.32
C LEU A 89 -10.88 -10.23 7.37
N GLU A 90 -12.20 -10.32 7.39
CA GLU A 90 -12.93 -11.18 8.35
C GLU A 90 -12.69 -12.67 8.06
N ALA A 91 -12.56 -13.07 6.78
CA ALA A 91 -12.16 -14.42 6.42
C ALA A 91 -10.82 -14.80 7.06
N GLY A 92 -9.82 -13.92 6.96
CA GLY A 92 -8.51 -14.15 7.57
C GLY A 92 -8.55 -14.29 9.09
N LYS A 93 -9.47 -13.63 9.78
CA LYS A 93 -9.64 -13.79 11.24
C LYS A 93 -10.23 -15.14 11.64
N GLY A 94 -10.94 -15.79 10.72
CA GLY A 94 -11.60 -17.09 10.94
C GLY A 94 -10.74 -18.29 10.52
N THR A 95 -9.50 -18.11 10.09
CA THR A 95 -8.62 -19.22 9.67
C THR A 95 -7.95 -19.90 10.86
N ASP A 96 -7.63 -21.18 10.70
CA ASP A 96 -6.92 -21.98 11.70
C ASP A 96 -5.41 -21.77 11.63
N THR A 97 -4.87 -21.36 10.47
CA THR A 97 -3.43 -21.18 10.26
C THR A 97 -3.05 -19.72 10.01
N ALA A 98 -1.85 -19.34 10.49
CA ALA A 98 -1.29 -18.02 10.22
C ALA A 98 -1.02 -17.80 8.73
N ALA A 99 -0.68 -18.86 7.99
CA ALA A 99 -0.44 -18.80 6.55
C ALA A 99 -1.71 -18.45 5.77
N ALA A 100 -2.82 -19.13 6.06
CA ALA A 100 -4.12 -18.86 5.45
C ALA A 100 -4.63 -17.45 5.81
N ARG A 101 -4.40 -17.01 7.05
CA ARG A 101 -4.72 -15.64 7.46
C ARG A 101 -3.99 -14.60 6.61
N ASP A 102 -2.68 -14.75 6.44
CA ASP A 102 -1.90 -13.81 5.64
C ASP A 102 -2.28 -13.88 4.15
N ALA A 103 -2.63 -15.05 3.62
CA ALA A 103 -3.17 -15.18 2.26
C ALA A 103 -4.51 -14.42 2.09
N ALA A 104 -5.43 -14.51 3.05
CA ALA A 104 -6.66 -13.73 3.03
C ALA A 104 -6.42 -12.22 3.16
N TRP A 105 -5.42 -11.81 3.96
CA TRP A 105 -5.05 -10.40 4.11
C TRP A 105 -4.30 -9.85 2.89
N ALA A 106 -3.62 -10.71 2.11
CA ALA A 106 -3.13 -10.32 0.79
C ALA A 106 -4.30 -9.95 -0.14
N ALA A 107 -5.37 -10.77 -0.15
CA ALA A 107 -6.58 -10.50 -0.93
C ALA A 107 -7.31 -9.22 -0.47
N MET A 108 -7.45 -9.02 0.84
CA MET A 108 -7.97 -7.78 1.44
C MET A 108 -7.17 -6.56 0.97
N SER A 109 -5.83 -6.66 1.00
CA SER A 109 -4.93 -5.59 0.59
C SER A 109 -5.04 -5.30 -0.91
N ALA A 110 -5.27 -6.33 -1.74
CA ALA A 110 -5.49 -6.17 -3.18
C ALA A 110 -6.75 -5.33 -3.49
N ALA A 111 -7.89 -5.65 -2.89
CA ALA A 111 -9.10 -4.86 -3.03
C ALA A 111 -8.95 -3.45 -2.40
N GLY A 112 -8.20 -3.34 -1.31
CA GLY A 112 -7.88 -2.09 -0.64
C GLY A 112 -6.96 -1.16 -1.43
N ALA A 113 -6.18 -1.67 -2.38
CA ALA A 113 -5.23 -0.90 -3.18
C ALA A 113 -5.92 0.20 -4.02
N ALA A 114 -7.14 -0.05 -4.50
CA ALA A 114 -7.95 0.93 -5.22
C ALA A 114 -8.31 2.18 -4.37
N TYR A 115 -8.14 2.12 -3.07
CA TYR A 115 -8.41 3.20 -2.12
C TYR A 115 -7.13 3.91 -1.64
N LEU A 116 -6.03 3.80 -2.40
CA LEU A 116 -4.84 4.63 -2.17
C LEU A 116 -5.24 6.12 -2.16
N HIS A 117 -4.94 6.80 -1.05
CA HIS A 117 -5.26 8.21 -0.89
C HIS A 117 -4.10 9.10 -1.36
N PRO A 118 -4.39 10.27 -1.94
CA PRO A 118 -3.38 11.22 -2.44
C PRO A 118 -2.69 12.01 -1.30
N LEU A 119 -2.53 11.40 -0.14
CA LEU A 119 -1.91 12.03 1.03
C LEU A 119 -0.44 11.64 1.11
N PRO A 120 0.50 12.58 1.25
CA PRO A 120 1.95 12.31 1.33
C PRO A 120 2.33 11.71 2.70
N LYS A 121 1.74 10.55 3.03
CA LYS A 121 1.98 9.84 4.30
C LYS A 121 2.60 8.47 4.02
N ALA A 122 3.67 8.13 4.72
CA ALA A 122 4.35 6.84 4.63
C ALA A 122 3.40 5.63 4.84
N THR A 123 2.30 5.82 5.59
CA THR A 123 1.30 4.77 5.80
C THR A 123 0.53 4.39 4.53
N GLN A 124 0.50 5.26 3.51
CA GLN A 124 -0.16 4.97 2.23
C GLN A 124 0.57 3.89 1.42
N VAL A 125 1.87 3.71 1.63
CA VAL A 125 2.68 2.66 1.00
C VAL A 125 2.10 1.25 1.24
N LYS A 126 1.38 1.05 2.34
CA LYS A 126 0.69 -0.22 2.63
C LYS A 126 -0.41 -0.56 1.62
N HIS A 127 -1.05 0.44 1.01
CA HIS A 127 -2.04 0.22 -0.05
C HIS A 127 -1.38 -0.25 -1.36
N ILE A 128 -0.11 0.09 -1.58
CA ILE A 128 0.64 -0.33 -2.76
C ILE A 128 1.26 -1.71 -2.53
N LEU A 129 1.95 -1.91 -1.41
CA LEU A 129 2.84 -3.04 -1.17
C LEU A 129 2.26 -4.12 -0.25
N GLY A 130 1.13 -3.83 0.44
CA GLY A 130 0.57 -4.72 1.45
C GLY A 130 0.21 -6.11 0.92
N ALA A 131 -0.36 -6.20 -0.28
CA ALA A 131 -0.70 -7.48 -0.89
C ALA A 131 0.55 -8.36 -1.12
N GLY A 132 1.61 -7.78 -1.67
CA GLY A 132 2.89 -8.48 -1.87
C GLY A 132 3.55 -8.91 -0.57
N ALA A 133 3.51 -8.07 0.46
CA ALA A 133 4.10 -8.39 1.76
C ALA A 133 3.34 -9.51 2.50
N HIS A 134 2.00 -9.48 2.50
CA HIS A 134 1.20 -10.56 3.07
C HIS A 134 1.35 -11.86 2.26
N ALA A 135 1.46 -11.78 0.92
CA ALA A 135 1.74 -12.94 0.09
C ALA A 135 3.10 -13.57 0.43
N ALA A 136 4.14 -12.75 0.53
CA ALA A 136 5.46 -13.22 0.95
C ALA A 136 5.43 -13.85 2.35
N ARG A 137 4.69 -13.25 3.30
CA ARG A 137 4.53 -13.80 4.65
C ARG A 137 3.79 -15.13 4.65
N ALA A 138 2.71 -15.26 3.90
CA ALA A 138 1.99 -16.52 3.77
C ALA A 138 2.89 -17.64 3.25
N ALA A 139 3.71 -17.35 2.25
CA ALA A 139 4.66 -18.32 1.69
C ALA A 139 5.76 -18.72 2.69
N GLU A 140 6.31 -17.77 3.46
CA GLU A 140 7.25 -18.08 4.57
C GLU A 140 6.65 -19.08 5.55
N LEU A 141 5.41 -18.82 5.97
CA LEU A 141 4.72 -19.64 6.96
C LEU A 141 4.42 -21.04 6.46
N VAL A 142 4.04 -21.20 5.19
CA VAL A 142 3.89 -22.52 4.54
C VAL A 142 5.20 -23.28 4.53
N ALA A 143 6.33 -22.60 4.36
CA ALA A 143 7.67 -23.17 4.35
C ALA A 143 8.29 -23.33 5.76
N GLY A 144 7.51 -23.32 6.82
CA GLY A 144 8.02 -23.46 8.19
C GLY A 144 8.70 -22.20 8.73
N ASP A 145 8.22 -21.04 8.36
CA ASP A 145 8.77 -19.71 8.70
C ASP A 145 10.13 -19.41 8.04
N ASP A 146 10.37 -19.99 6.86
CA ASP A 146 11.61 -19.78 6.10
C ASP A 146 11.63 -18.40 5.43
N ARG A 147 12.45 -17.51 5.96
CA ARG A 147 12.63 -16.14 5.48
C ARG A 147 13.21 -16.06 4.06
N THR A 148 13.91 -17.09 3.59
CA THR A 148 14.47 -17.12 2.23
C THR A 148 13.36 -17.27 1.19
N VAL A 149 12.30 -18.03 1.52
CA VAL A 149 11.10 -18.16 0.69
C VAL A 149 10.38 -16.82 0.58
N GLY A 150 10.22 -16.10 1.69
CA GLY A 150 9.65 -14.75 1.66
C GLY A 150 10.46 -13.77 0.82
N ALA A 151 11.79 -13.80 0.93
CA ALA A 151 12.66 -12.96 0.09
C ALA A 151 12.49 -13.28 -1.40
N GLY A 152 12.37 -14.55 -1.79
CA GLY A 152 12.07 -14.95 -3.16
C GLY A 152 10.71 -14.44 -3.66
N HIS A 153 9.68 -14.41 -2.80
CA HIS A 153 8.38 -13.82 -3.12
C HIS A 153 8.45 -12.29 -3.27
N VAL A 154 9.26 -11.62 -2.45
CA VAL A 154 9.54 -10.18 -2.60
C VAL A 154 10.17 -9.92 -3.97
N GLU A 155 11.19 -10.67 -4.36
CA GLU A 155 11.84 -10.55 -5.67
C GLU A 155 10.85 -10.75 -6.82
N GLN A 156 10.01 -11.78 -6.75
CA GLN A 156 8.95 -12.01 -7.73
C GLN A 156 7.95 -10.85 -7.80
N ALA A 157 7.56 -10.29 -6.67
CA ALA A 157 6.67 -9.13 -6.63
C ALA A 157 7.35 -7.90 -7.27
N VAL A 158 8.63 -7.67 -6.98
CA VAL A 158 9.42 -6.61 -7.63
C VAL A 158 9.42 -6.79 -9.16
N HIS A 159 9.56 -8.01 -9.68
CA HIS A 159 9.51 -8.26 -11.13
C HIS A 159 8.13 -8.01 -11.76
N ARG A 160 7.04 -8.20 -10.99
CA ARG A 160 5.67 -7.93 -11.47
C ARG A 160 5.32 -6.45 -11.54
N ALA A 161 6.02 -5.61 -10.78
CA ALA A 161 5.72 -4.19 -10.74
C ALA A 161 6.03 -3.51 -12.08
N THR A 162 5.04 -2.82 -12.64
CA THR A 162 5.22 -1.99 -13.82
C THR A 162 5.95 -0.69 -13.47
N PRO A 163 6.57 0.02 -14.45
CA PRO A 163 7.13 1.34 -14.20
C PRO A 163 6.13 2.31 -13.57
N VAL A 164 4.84 2.24 -13.93
CA VAL A 164 3.78 3.07 -13.35
C VAL A 164 3.63 2.84 -11.85
N VAL A 165 3.70 1.59 -11.39
CA VAL A 165 3.64 1.27 -9.94
C VAL A 165 4.84 1.87 -9.19
N VAL A 166 6.03 1.82 -9.79
CA VAL A 166 7.24 2.42 -9.21
C VAL A 166 7.12 3.94 -9.14
N ASP A 167 6.69 4.58 -10.23
CA ASP A 167 6.49 6.04 -10.29
C ASP A 167 5.46 6.52 -9.24
N VAL A 168 4.37 5.76 -9.06
CA VAL A 168 3.39 6.04 -7.99
C VAL A 168 4.03 5.90 -6.61
N LEU A 169 4.77 4.81 -6.37
CA LEU A 169 5.41 4.56 -5.08
C LEU A 169 6.40 5.67 -4.70
N GLU A 170 7.17 6.18 -5.66
CA GLU A 170 8.19 7.22 -5.45
C GLU A 170 7.60 8.58 -5.00
N ARG A 171 6.32 8.83 -5.28
CA ARG A 171 5.62 10.05 -4.81
C ARG A 171 5.29 10.02 -3.31
N PHE A 172 5.32 8.84 -2.69
CA PHE A 172 5.07 8.67 -1.27
C PHE A 172 6.38 8.60 -0.49
N PRO A 173 6.40 9.04 0.80
CA PRO A 173 7.53 8.79 1.68
C PRO A 173 7.81 7.29 1.81
N ALA A 174 9.06 6.93 2.12
CA ALA A 174 9.45 5.54 2.33
C ALA A 174 8.59 4.84 3.40
N ALA A 175 8.45 3.52 3.27
CA ALA A 175 7.68 2.70 4.19
C ALA A 175 8.09 2.93 5.66
N PRO A 176 7.13 3.09 6.59
CA PRO A 176 7.44 3.40 7.98
C PRO A 176 8.05 2.20 8.70
N GLY A 177 8.74 2.47 9.79
CA GLY A 177 9.25 1.44 10.71
C GLY A 177 8.12 0.68 11.41
N GLY A 178 8.46 -0.46 12.05
CA GLY A 178 7.53 -1.30 12.80
C GLY A 178 6.72 -2.27 11.92
N GLY A 179 5.56 -2.73 12.42
CA GLY A 179 4.65 -3.62 11.71
C GLY A 179 5.08 -5.10 11.68
N GLY A 180 6.01 -5.52 12.56
CA GLY A 180 6.47 -6.90 12.63
C GLY A 180 7.05 -7.43 11.31
N ARG A 181 6.93 -8.74 11.06
CA ARG A 181 7.51 -9.35 9.85
C ARG A 181 6.89 -8.82 8.55
N VAL A 182 5.59 -8.60 8.51
CA VAL A 182 4.94 -7.98 7.34
C VAL A 182 5.47 -6.57 7.09
N GLY A 183 5.69 -5.77 8.14
CA GLY A 183 6.32 -4.46 8.01
C GLY A 183 7.76 -4.52 7.46
N GLU A 184 8.54 -5.55 7.84
CA GLU A 184 9.87 -5.79 7.25
C GLU A 184 9.76 -6.09 5.74
N LEU A 185 8.84 -6.97 5.34
CA LEU A 185 8.59 -7.33 3.95
C LEU A 185 8.12 -6.14 3.11
N ILE A 186 7.28 -5.24 3.68
CA ILE A 186 6.91 -3.99 3.03
C ILE A 186 8.14 -3.12 2.76
N ARG A 187 9.03 -2.98 3.75
CA ARG A 187 10.26 -2.19 3.58
C ARG A 187 11.26 -2.81 2.58
N MET A 188 11.33 -4.14 2.52
CA MET A 188 12.12 -4.83 1.50
C MET A 188 11.57 -4.51 0.10
N LEU A 189 10.27 -4.69 -0.12
CA LEU A 189 9.60 -4.32 -1.38
C LEU A 189 9.82 -2.85 -1.74
N ASP A 190 9.61 -1.93 -0.80
CA ASP A 190 9.79 -0.49 -1.00
C ASP A 190 11.22 -0.15 -1.42
N THR A 191 12.20 -0.74 -0.73
CA THR A 191 13.62 -0.51 -1.02
C THR A 191 14.01 -1.05 -2.40
N ASP A 192 13.58 -2.25 -2.73
CA ASP A 192 13.98 -2.91 -3.97
C ASP A 192 13.29 -2.29 -5.19
N LEU A 193 12.03 -1.87 -5.06
CA LEU A 193 11.32 -1.16 -6.13
C LEU A 193 11.93 0.20 -6.42
N ARG A 194 12.27 0.99 -5.39
CA ARG A 194 12.90 2.32 -5.57
C ARG A 194 14.34 2.23 -6.10
N ARG A 195 15.02 1.09 -5.97
CA ARG A 195 16.35 0.86 -6.55
C ARG A 195 16.31 0.49 -8.03
N ARG A 196 15.13 0.13 -8.57
CA ARG A 196 15.02 -0.17 -10.00
C ARG A 196 15.28 1.10 -10.80
N PRO A 197 16.20 1.07 -11.79
CA PRO A 197 16.38 2.22 -12.65
C PRO A 197 15.07 2.51 -13.36
N SER A 198 14.60 3.75 -13.28
CA SER A 198 13.45 4.23 -14.05
C SER A 198 13.82 4.09 -15.53
N THR A 199 13.25 3.10 -16.21
CA THR A 199 13.37 2.97 -17.67
C THR A 199 12.47 3.99 -18.35
N GLN A 200 12.68 5.27 -18.08
CA GLN A 200 12.16 6.32 -18.92
C GLN A 200 13.09 6.40 -20.13
N PRO A 201 12.60 6.13 -21.36
CA PRO A 201 13.42 6.39 -22.53
C PRO A 201 13.79 7.87 -22.52
N PRO A 202 15.05 8.23 -22.86
CA PRO A 202 15.45 9.62 -22.93
C PRO A 202 14.46 10.33 -23.87
N CYS A 203 13.86 11.45 -23.41
CA CYS A 203 13.12 12.33 -24.26
C CYS A 203 14.01 12.63 -25.47
N ALA A 204 13.67 12.04 -26.63
CA ALA A 204 14.29 12.40 -27.89
C ALA A 204 14.03 13.90 -28.04
N ALA A 205 15.09 14.67 -27.84
CA ALA A 205 15.13 16.07 -28.22
C ALA A 205 14.79 16.14 -29.72
N MET A 206 13.55 16.47 -30.03
CA MET A 206 13.21 16.92 -31.37
C MET A 206 13.82 18.31 -31.54
N ASN A 207 15.10 18.31 -31.98
CA ASN A 207 15.69 19.44 -32.66
C ASN A 207 15.38 19.30 -34.15
N SER A 208 14.57 20.18 -34.68
CA SER A 208 14.80 20.90 -35.96
C SER A 208 13.55 21.71 -36.28
#